data_dc34f214d13937634613de64e9767e4c
#
_entry.id   dc34f214d13937634613de64e9767e4c
#
_cell.length_a   1.000
_cell.length_b   1.000
_cell.length_c   1.000
_cell.angle_alpha   90.00
_cell.angle_beta   90.00
_cell.angle_gamma   90.00
#
_symmetry.space_group_name_H-M   'P 1'
#
loop_
_entity.id
_entity.type
_entity.pdbx_description
1 polymer ?
#
loop_
_entity_poly.entity_id
_entity_poly.type
_entity_poly.pdbx_seq_one_letter_code
_entity_poly.pdbx_strand_id
1 'polypeptide(L)'
;MNITEEQKNNILEECLNTKRTYRVIARENRVNYEDVIAIIEEYCQKRGYKSLGRKQNGDVFKRTMEKITEIEEWCKENERKPRGSILGVKVARKGEPETEEQKEIRLGRTLSTIRCTVLKRYEGKNLEEIENKGDRKIVKRIRDLEEKCKFSEKIEN
;
A
#
# COMPACT_ATOMS: atom_id res chain seq x y z
N MET A 1 30.35 1.50 19.55
CA MET A 1 29.53 2.20 20.52
C MET A 1 28.66 1.18 21.27
N ASN A 2 28.63 1.27 22.58
CA ASN A 2 27.92 0.30 23.39
C ASN A 2 26.46 0.73 23.59
N ILE A 3 25.59 0.17 22.76
CA ILE A 3 24.15 0.39 22.89
C ILE A 3 23.58 -0.79 23.68
N THR A 4 22.85 -0.50 24.75
CA THR A 4 22.23 -1.54 25.56
C THR A 4 21.05 -2.17 24.81
N GLU A 5 20.64 -3.37 25.21
CA GLU A 5 19.46 -4.03 24.61
C GLU A 5 18.20 -3.20 24.80
N GLU A 6 18.07 -2.53 25.94
CA GLU A 6 16.95 -1.62 26.21
C GLU A 6 16.93 -0.47 25.24
N GLN A 7 18.09 0.15 24.97
CA GLN A 7 18.19 1.22 23.99
C GLN A 7 17.86 0.75 22.60
N LYS A 8 18.34 -0.43 22.20
CA LYS A 8 18.01 -1.02 20.90
C LYS A 8 16.49 -1.21 20.73
N ASN A 9 15.86 -1.75 21.77
CA ASN A 9 14.42 -2.00 21.74
C ASN A 9 13.64 -0.70 21.65
N ASN A 10 14.06 0.34 22.38
CA ASN A 10 13.42 1.64 22.33
C ASN A 10 13.56 2.29 20.94
N ILE A 11 14.77 2.24 20.38
CA ILE A 11 15.03 2.78 19.04
C ILE A 11 14.20 2.03 17.99
N LEU A 12 14.18 0.71 18.07
CA LEU A 12 13.42 -0.10 17.14
C LEU A 12 11.93 0.18 17.26
N GLU A 13 11.41 0.30 18.48
CA GLU A 13 10.01 0.62 18.71
C GLU A 13 9.64 1.99 18.11
N GLU A 14 10.49 3.00 18.28
CA GLU A 14 10.27 4.31 17.65
C GLU A 14 10.31 4.21 16.13
N CYS A 15 11.22 3.41 15.57
CA CYS A 15 11.29 3.19 14.13
C CYS A 15 10.06 2.49 13.58
N LEU A 16 9.46 1.60 14.33
CA LEU A 16 8.28 0.83 13.89
C LEU A 16 6.97 1.59 14.09
N ASN A 17 6.88 2.38 15.15
CA ASN A 17 5.60 2.95 15.59
C ASN A 17 5.44 4.46 15.38
N THR A 18 6.50 5.17 15.00
CA THR A 18 6.42 6.62 14.79
C THR A 18 6.78 6.99 13.36
N LYS A 19 6.40 8.20 12.95
CA LYS A 19 6.74 8.75 11.64
C LYS A 19 8.02 9.58 11.66
N ARG A 20 8.76 9.56 12.77
CA ARG A 20 9.99 10.31 12.90
C ARG A 20 11.07 9.75 11.98
N THR A 21 11.89 10.62 11.42
CA THR A 21 13.01 10.18 10.59
C THR A 21 14.06 9.48 11.45
N TYR A 22 14.84 8.61 10.83
CA TYR A 22 15.90 7.90 11.55
C TYR A 22 16.93 8.85 12.13
N ARG A 23 17.17 9.99 11.46
CA ARG A 23 18.09 11.02 11.98
C ARG A 23 17.59 11.66 13.26
N VAL A 24 16.28 11.93 13.33
CA VAL A 24 15.66 12.48 14.53
C VAL A 24 15.69 11.47 15.67
N ILE A 25 15.39 10.20 15.37
CA ILE A 25 15.44 9.12 16.34
C ILE A 25 16.86 8.96 16.90
N ALA A 26 17.86 8.99 16.02
CA ALA A 26 19.27 8.90 16.43
C ALA A 26 19.63 10.03 17.37
N ARG A 27 19.26 11.26 17.03
CA ARG A 27 19.57 12.45 17.83
C ARG A 27 18.90 12.38 19.21
N GLU A 28 17.63 12.02 19.27
CA GLU A 28 16.89 11.93 20.53
C GLU A 28 17.42 10.85 21.45
N ASN A 29 17.91 9.75 20.88
CA ASN A 29 18.47 8.64 21.63
C ASN A 29 19.99 8.79 21.86
N ARG A 30 20.58 9.88 21.39
CA ARG A 30 22.02 10.18 21.54
C ARG A 30 22.90 9.08 20.95
N VAL A 31 22.51 8.54 19.83
CA VAL A 31 23.28 7.56 19.07
C VAL A 31 23.55 8.09 17.66
N ASN A 32 24.47 7.45 16.94
CA ASN A 32 24.75 7.82 15.57
C ASN A 32 23.67 7.29 14.64
N TYR A 33 23.45 7.99 13.53
CA TYR A 33 22.52 7.57 12.50
C TYR A 33 22.85 6.15 12.00
N GLU A 34 24.14 5.86 11.85
CA GLU A 34 24.62 4.55 11.39
C GLU A 34 24.24 3.43 12.37
N ASP A 35 24.19 3.72 13.66
CA ASP A 35 23.77 2.75 14.67
C ASP A 35 22.28 2.42 14.52
N VAL A 36 21.46 3.41 14.21
CA VAL A 36 20.02 3.18 13.95
C VAL A 36 19.84 2.30 12.73
N ILE A 37 20.58 2.58 11.66
CA ILE A 37 20.51 1.78 10.43
C ILE A 37 20.95 0.35 10.70
N ALA A 38 22.00 0.14 11.47
CA ALA A 38 22.47 -1.20 11.83
C ALA A 38 21.43 -2.00 12.62
N ILE A 39 20.73 -1.34 13.54
CA ILE A 39 19.65 -1.96 14.32
C ILE A 39 18.52 -2.40 13.39
N ILE A 40 18.14 -1.55 12.45
CA ILE A 40 17.08 -1.83 11.49
C ILE A 40 17.48 -2.98 10.56
N GLU A 41 18.70 -2.99 10.07
CA GLU A 41 19.21 -4.06 9.21
C GLU A 41 19.19 -5.41 9.92
N GLU A 42 19.63 -5.45 11.17
CA GLU A 42 19.59 -6.66 11.98
C GLU A 42 18.16 -7.17 12.16
N TYR A 43 17.25 -6.28 12.46
CA TYR A 43 15.82 -6.62 12.60
C TYR A 43 15.26 -7.21 11.30
N CYS A 44 15.57 -6.57 10.17
CA CYS A 44 15.10 -7.02 8.86
C CYS A 44 15.67 -8.37 8.49
N GLN A 45 16.96 -8.63 8.76
CA GLN A 45 17.60 -9.91 8.49
C GLN A 45 16.95 -11.03 9.29
N LYS A 46 16.69 -10.81 10.56
CA LYS A 46 16.06 -11.82 11.43
C LYS A 46 14.66 -12.20 10.95
N ARG A 47 13.97 -11.29 10.29
CA ARG A 47 12.58 -11.49 9.82
C ARG A 47 12.48 -11.76 8.31
N GLY A 48 13.62 -11.81 7.62
CA GLY A 48 13.63 -12.07 6.19
C GLY A 48 13.15 -10.92 5.33
N TYR A 49 13.14 -9.70 5.85
CA TYR A 49 12.77 -8.51 5.10
C TYR A 49 14.00 -7.93 4.40
N LYS A 50 13.84 -7.42 3.19
CA LYS A 50 14.92 -6.72 2.49
C LYS A 50 15.24 -5.39 3.14
N SER A 51 14.21 -4.70 3.63
CA SER A 51 14.35 -3.46 4.37
C SER A 51 13.07 -3.28 5.18
N LEU A 52 13.07 -2.37 6.17
CA LEU A 52 11.83 -1.95 6.78
C LEU A 52 10.91 -1.30 5.74
N GLY A 53 11.49 -1.06 4.56
CA GLY A 53 10.84 -0.18 3.63
C GLY A 53 10.69 1.12 4.38
N ARG A 54 9.64 1.74 4.33
CA ARG A 54 9.35 2.83 5.25
C ARG A 54 8.54 2.26 6.39
N LYS A 55 8.64 2.86 7.57
CA LYS A 55 7.78 2.56 8.71
C LYS A 55 6.32 2.55 8.35
N GLN A 56 6.00 3.21 7.26
CA GLN A 56 4.68 3.40 6.74
C GLN A 56 4.17 2.21 5.93
N ASN A 57 4.97 1.15 5.77
CA ASN A 57 4.52 0.00 4.98
C ASN A 57 3.22 -0.61 5.51
N GLY A 58 3.06 -0.66 6.83
CA GLY A 58 1.81 -1.09 7.42
C GLY A 58 0.65 -0.14 7.12
N ASP A 59 0.90 1.17 7.20
CA ASP A 59 -0.08 2.19 6.90
C ASP A 59 -0.43 2.22 5.41
N VAL A 60 0.58 2.06 4.55
CA VAL A 60 0.38 2.00 3.09
C VAL A 60 -0.48 0.79 2.74
N PHE A 61 -0.18 -0.36 3.32
CA PHE A 61 -0.98 -1.56 3.11
C PHE A 61 -2.43 -1.35 3.54
N LYS A 62 -2.63 -0.80 4.73
CA LYS A 62 -3.95 -0.51 5.28
C LYS A 62 -4.74 0.44 4.37
N ARG A 63 -4.11 1.52 3.93
CA ARG A 63 -4.73 2.49 3.02
C ARG A 63 -5.08 1.84 1.69
N THR A 64 -4.20 1.00 1.17
CA THR A 64 -4.46 0.28 -0.08
C THR A 64 -5.66 -0.64 0.07
N MET A 65 -5.75 -1.37 1.17
CA MET A 65 -6.88 -2.26 1.43
C MET A 65 -8.20 -1.48 1.57
N GLU A 66 -8.17 -0.32 2.22
CA GLU A 66 -9.32 0.56 2.31
C GLU A 66 -9.79 1.05 0.94
N LYS A 67 -8.83 1.44 0.09
CA LYS A 67 -9.13 1.87 -1.28
C LYS A 67 -9.71 0.73 -2.12
N ILE A 68 -9.20 -0.48 -1.95
CA ILE A 68 -9.74 -1.66 -2.64
C ILE A 68 -11.18 -1.91 -2.20
N THR A 69 -11.46 -1.80 -0.91
CA THR A 69 -12.81 -1.94 -0.38
C THR A 69 -13.76 -0.93 -1.03
N GLU A 70 -13.33 0.32 -1.12
CA GLU A 70 -14.12 1.38 -1.77
C GLU A 70 -14.37 1.08 -3.24
N ILE A 71 -13.35 0.60 -3.95
CA ILE A 71 -13.48 0.21 -5.36
C ILE A 71 -14.45 -0.96 -5.51
N GLU A 72 -14.36 -1.96 -4.64
CA GLU A 72 -15.26 -3.12 -4.66
C GLU A 72 -16.71 -2.72 -4.45
N GLU A 73 -16.97 -1.84 -3.50
CA GLU A 73 -18.31 -1.32 -3.23
C GLU A 73 -18.86 -0.55 -4.43
N TRP A 74 -18.01 0.31 -5.02
CA TRP A 74 -18.41 1.06 -6.20
C TRP A 74 -18.75 0.14 -7.38
N CYS A 75 -17.92 -0.87 -7.63
CA CYS A 75 -18.16 -1.84 -8.70
C CYS A 75 -19.43 -2.65 -8.47
N LYS A 76 -19.72 -2.98 -7.21
CA LYS A 76 -20.94 -3.69 -6.85
C LYS A 76 -22.18 -2.86 -7.14
N GLU A 77 -22.15 -1.57 -6.83
CA GLU A 77 -23.26 -0.66 -7.08
C GLU A 77 -23.46 -0.35 -8.56
N ASN A 78 -22.37 -0.21 -9.29
CA ASN A 78 -22.40 0.25 -10.69
C ASN A 78 -22.25 -0.86 -11.72
N GLU A 79 -21.95 -2.07 -11.27
CA GLU A 79 -21.80 -3.28 -12.13
C GLU A 79 -20.77 -3.15 -13.24
N ARG A 80 -19.77 -2.30 -13.05
CA ARG A 80 -18.66 -2.08 -13.99
C ARG A 80 -17.46 -1.52 -13.27
N LYS A 81 -16.32 -1.49 -13.95
CA LYS A 81 -15.10 -0.90 -13.41
C LYS A 81 -15.19 0.63 -13.43
N PRO A 82 -14.59 1.31 -12.44
CA PRO A 82 -14.50 2.76 -12.47
C PRO A 82 -13.54 3.22 -13.57
N ARG A 83 -13.94 4.28 -14.27
CA ARG A 83 -13.10 4.88 -15.32
C ARG A 83 -12.10 5.84 -14.69
N GLY A 84 -10.85 5.78 -15.14
CA GLY A 84 -9.80 6.69 -14.66
C GLY A 84 -9.84 8.07 -15.34
N SER A 85 -10.71 8.23 -16.34
CA SER A 85 -10.85 9.46 -17.08
C SER A 85 -12.26 9.55 -17.66
N ILE A 86 -12.88 10.71 -17.54
CA ILE A 86 -14.21 11.00 -18.12
C ILE A 86 -14.09 12.34 -18.83
N LEU A 87 -14.51 12.38 -20.10
CA LEU A 87 -14.43 13.59 -20.90
C LEU A 87 -15.18 14.75 -20.24
N GLY A 88 -14.51 15.87 -20.09
CA GLY A 88 -15.09 17.07 -19.51
C GLY A 88 -15.16 17.10 -17.99
N VAL A 89 -14.70 16.07 -17.32
CA VAL A 89 -14.71 15.97 -15.85
C VAL A 89 -13.30 16.13 -15.30
N LYS A 90 -13.13 17.06 -14.37
CA LYS A 90 -11.84 17.31 -13.68
C LYS A 90 -11.84 16.59 -12.33
N VAL A 91 -10.65 16.23 -11.89
CA VAL A 91 -10.47 15.63 -10.54
C VAL A 91 -10.83 16.67 -9.47
N ALA A 92 -11.48 16.23 -8.40
CA ALA A 92 -11.80 17.10 -7.27
C ALA A 92 -10.53 17.65 -6.64
N ARG A 93 -10.53 18.92 -6.29
CA ARG A 93 -9.42 19.54 -5.56
C ARG A 93 -9.51 19.17 -4.09
N LYS A 94 -8.37 19.19 -3.43
CA LYS A 94 -8.30 18.90 -1.99
C LYS A 94 -9.23 19.85 -1.21
N GLY A 95 -10.10 19.27 -0.40
CA GLY A 95 -11.05 20.03 0.41
C GLY A 95 -12.38 20.35 -0.28
N GLU A 96 -12.54 20.07 -1.56
CA GLU A 96 -13.79 20.25 -2.27
C GLU A 96 -14.65 18.97 -2.21
N PRO A 97 -15.99 19.10 -2.14
CA PRO A 97 -16.86 17.93 -2.20
C PRO A 97 -16.72 17.25 -3.56
N GLU A 98 -16.65 15.94 -3.54
CA GLU A 98 -16.45 15.11 -4.71
C GLU A 98 -17.80 14.70 -5.32
N THR A 99 -17.97 14.90 -6.63
CA THR A 99 -19.15 14.39 -7.34
C THR A 99 -19.00 12.91 -7.59
N GLU A 100 -20.08 12.23 -7.98
CA GLU A 100 -20.03 10.80 -8.31
C GLU A 100 -19.05 10.50 -9.46
N GLU A 101 -19.02 11.36 -10.48
CA GLU A 101 -18.11 11.21 -11.61
C GLU A 101 -16.65 11.42 -11.20
N GLN A 102 -16.39 12.39 -10.33
CA GLN A 102 -15.05 12.64 -9.78
C GLN A 102 -14.59 11.47 -8.91
N LYS A 103 -15.49 10.91 -8.13
CA LYS A 103 -15.23 9.72 -7.33
C LYS A 103 -14.84 8.54 -8.24
N GLU A 104 -15.57 8.33 -9.31
CA GLU A 104 -15.27 7.28 -10.28
C GLU A 104 -13.86 7.43 -10.84
N ILE A 105 -13.48 8.65 -11.25
CA ILE A 105 -12.13 8.94 -11.77
C ILE A 105 -11.07 8.61 -10.74
N ARG A 106 -11.28 9.02 -9.49
CA ARG A 106 -10.34 8.76 -8.41
C ARG A 106 -10.16 7.26 -8.20
N LEU A 107 -11.24 6.51 -8.14
CA LEU A 107 -11.20 5.06 -7.96
C LEU A 107 -10.58 4.34 -9.15
N GLY A 108 -10.89 4.79 -10.37
CA GLY A 108 -10.31 4.23 -11.59
C GLY A 108 -8.80 4.45 -11.67
N ARG A 109 -8.33 5.61 -11.29
CA ARG A 109 -6.90 5.92 -11.24
C ARG A 109 -6.19 5.10 -10.16
N THR A 110 -6.83 4.95 -9.01
CA THR A 110 -6.29 4.12 -7.91
C THR A 110 -6.16 2.66 -8.35
N LEU A 111 -7.19 2.11 -8.99
CA LEU A 111 -7.16 0.75 -9.51
C LEU A 111 -6.04 0.56 -10.53
N SER A 112 -5.90 1.51 -11.46
CA SER A 112 -4.83 1.50 -12.45
C SER A 112 -3.45 1.52 -11.80
N THR A 113 -3.27 2.33 -10.78
CA THR A 113 -2.00 2.40 -10.04
C THR A 113 -1.68 1.07 -9.36
N ILE A 114 -2.65 0.45 -8.71
CA ILE A 114 -2.48 -0.85 -8.06
C ILE A 114 -2.10 -1.92 -9.09
N ARG A 115 -2.76 -1.93 -10.24
CA ARG A 115 -2.46 -2.88 -11.33
C ARG A 115 -1.05 -2.67 -11.87
N CYS A 116 -0.64 -1.44 -12.08
CA CYS A 116 0.70 -1.14 -12.61
C CYS A 116 1.82 -1.36 -11.59
N THR A 117 1.54 -1.31 -10.31
CA THR A 117 2.55 -1.51 -9.27
C THR A 117 2.57 -2.94 -8.74
N VAL A 118 1.52 -3.33 -8.04
CA VAL A 118 1.50 -4.63 -7.36
C VAL A 118 1.22 -5.79 -8.32
N LEU A 119 0.16 -5.72 -9.12
CA LEU A 119 -0.23 -6.82 -9.98
C LEU A 119 0.78 -7.11 -11.08
N LYS A 120 1.34 -6.07 -11.66
CA LYS A 120 2.36 -6.22 -12.72
C LYS A 120 3.59 -6.97 -12.21
N ARG A 121 3.96 -6.75 -10.95
CA ARG A 121 5.10 -7.43 -10.33
C ARG A 121 4.90 -8.95 -10.26
N TYR A 122 3.67 -9.38 -10.11
CA TYR A 122 3.31 -10.80 -9.97
C TYR A 122 2.53 -11.35 -11.16
N GLU A 123 2.62 -10.69 -12.29
CA GLU A 123 1.95 -11.12 -13.53
C GLU A 123 2.39 -12.53 -13.90
N GLY A 124 1.42 -13.41 -14.17
CA GLY A 124 1.68 -14.80 -14.51
C GLY A 124 2.00 -15.70 -13.32
N LYS A 125 2.03 -15.17 -12.10
CA LYS A 125 2.30 -15.96 -10.90
C LYS A 125 1.02 -16.32 -10.16
N ASN A 126 1.02 -17.52 -9.58
CA ASN A 126 -0.08 -17.97 -8.73
C ASN A 126 0.03 -17.32 -7.36
N LEU A 127 -1.07 -17.22 -6.64
CA LEU A 127 -1.09 -16.62 -5.30
C LEU A 127 -0.11 -17.31 -4.35
N GLU A 128 0.05 -18.62 -4.48
CA GLU A 128 0.95 -19.40 -3.66
C GLU A 128 2.42 -19.05 -3.85
N GLU A 129 2.77 -18.52 -5.03
CA GLU A 129 4.13 -18.11 -5.36
C GLU A 129 4.48 -16.72 -4.80
N ILE A 130 3.50 -15.99 -4.31
CA ILE A 130 3.70 -14.65 -3.74
C ILE A 130 4.06 -14.78 -2.27
N GLU A 131 5.30 -14.51 -1.93
CA GLU A 131 5.80 -14.62 -0.56
C GLU A 131 5.29 -13.52 0.37
N ASN A 132 5.17 -12.30 -0.14
CA ASN A 132 4.69 -11.18 0.66
C ASN A 132 3.19 -11.34 0.92
N LYS A 133 2.82 -11.52 2.18
CA LYS A 133 1.42 -11.74 2.58
C LYS A 133 0.51 -10.57 2.23
N GLY A 134 0.99 -9.34 2.38
CA GLY A 134 0.23 -8.15 2.03
C GLY A 134 -0.05 -8.06 0.54
N ASP A 135 0.98 -8.26 -0.28
CA ASP A 135 0.84 -8.26 -1.73
C ASP A 135 -0.08 -9.39 -2.19
N ARG A 136 0.01 -10.55 -1.56
CA ARG A 136 -0.86 -11.69 -1.88
C ARG A 136 -2.33 -11.33 -1.68
N LYS A 137 -2.66 -10.68 -0.58
CA LYS A 137 -4.03 -10.23 -0.28
C LYS A 137 -4.52 -9.22 -1.31
N ILE A 138 -3.67 -8.26 -1.66
CA ILE A 138 -4.00 -7.24 -2.66
C ILE A 138 -4.26 -7.90 -4.02
N VAL A 139 -3.34 -8.75 -4.47
CA VAL A 139 -3.45 -9.43 -5.76
C VAL A 139 -4.73 -10.27 -5.83
N LYS A 140 -5.01 -11.03 -4.76
CA LYS A 140 -6.22 -11.86 -4.70
C LYS A 140 -7.49 -11.03 -4.84
N ARG A 141 -7.60 -9.96 -4.06
CA ARG A 141 -8.80 -9.11 -4.09
C ARG A 141 -9.00 -8.45 -5.46
N ILE A 142 -7.93 -7.96 -6.06
CA ILE A 142 -8.02 -7.32 -7.37
C ILE A 142 -8.33 -8.34 -8.48
N ARG A 143 -7.71 -9.52 -8.43
CA ARG A 143 -8.03 -10.58 -9.40
C ARG A 143 -9.49 -11.00 -9.32
N ASP A 144 -10.02 -11.16 -8.11
CA ASP A 144 -11.42 -11.50 -7.89
C ASP A 144 -12.34 -10.39 -8.43
N LEU A 145 -11.98 -9.14 -8.17
CA LEU A 145 -12.73 -7.99 -8.67
C LEU A 145 -12.73 -7.93 -10.20
N GLU A 146 -11.57 -8.12 -10.82
CA GLU A 146 -11.44 -8.10 -12.29
C GLU A 146 -12.26 -9.21 -12.94
N GLU A 147 -12.28 -10.38 -12.33
CA GLU A 147 -13.07 -11.50 -12.83
C GLU A 147 -14.55 -11.16 -12.83
N LYS A 148 -15.05 -10.58 -11.75
CA LYS A 148 -16.44 -10.14 -11.65
C LYS A 148 -16.78 -9.06 -12.69
N CYS A 149 -15.88 -8.11 -12.88
CA CYS A 149 -16.09 -7.03 -13.85
C CYS A 149 -15.99 -7.50 -15.30
N LYS A 150 -15.12 -8.47 -15.60
CA LYS A 150 -15.04 -9.07 -16.93
C LYS A 150 -16.33 -9.75 -17.31
N PHE A 151 -16.97 -10.37 -16.36
CA PHE A 151 -18.26 -11.02 -16.60
C PHE A 151 -19.31 -10.00 -17.06
N SER A 152 -19.34 -8.84 -16.41
CA SER A 152 -20.23 -7.73 -16.77
C SER A 152 -19.92 -7.19 -18.18
N GLU A 153 -18.64 -7.02 -18.51
CA GLU A 153 -18.20 -6.55 -19.82
C GLU A 153 -18.61 -7.49 -20.95
N LYS A 154 -18.59 -8.80 -20.70
CA LYS A 154 -19.00 -9.79 -21.69
C LYS A 154 -20.50 -9.73 -22.00
N ILE A 155 -21.30 -9.31 -21.06
CA ILE A 155 -22.73 -9.16 -21.22
C ILE A 155 -23.08 -7.95 -22.08
N GLU A 156 -22.28 -6.87 -21.95
CA GLU A 156 -22.47 -5.62 -22.69
C GLU A 156 -22.06 -5.72 -24.17
N ASN A 157 -21.22 -6.67 -24.49
CA ASN A 157 -20.79 -6.91 -25.87
C ASN A 157 -21.67 -7.97 -26.54
#